data_bdf57f65831548c819fbaa113307eb8e
#
_entry.id   bdf57f65831548c819fbaa113307eb8e
#
_cell.length_a   1.000
_cell.length_b   1.000
_cell.length_c   1.000
_cell.angle_alpha   90.00
_cell.angle_beta   90.00
_cell.angle_gamma   90.00
#
_symmetry.space_group_name_H-M   'P 1'
#
loop_
_entity.id
_entity.type
_entity.pdbx_description
1 polymer ?
#
loop_
_entity_poly.entity_id
_entity_poly.type
_entity_poly.pdbx_seq_one_letter_code
_entity_poly.pdbx_strand_id
1 'polypeptide(L)'
;MSKRRSHASAIAGLASTAAGLFWLAFPVATQAAERQTPSGYEVPRYITLKFAKVNARAGPGDDHKLLFVYRKRGLPLQVIAETSEWRRVCDPDGQVAWVHKRVTDGRRAVINTAKTPQPIFHSPKPGSETVALLNVRAMAELDQCKKGWCRINADGAKGWVREGGLWGTAPAPQCR
;
A
#
# COMPACT_ATOMS: atom_id res chain seq x y z
N MET A 1 83.25 47.70 22.79
CA MET A 1 84.17 47.45 21.63
C MET A 1 83.75 46.25 20.88
N SER A 2 83.73 46.37 19.56
CA SER A 2 83.78 45.38 18.49
C SER A 2 82.48 44.66 18.07
N LYS A 3 82.09 45.13 16.91
CA LYS A 3 81.24 44.59 15.89
C LYS A 3 81.57 43.14 15.50
N ARG A 4 80.56 42.36 15.17
CA ARG A 4 80.58 41.56 13.92
C ARG A 4 79.12 41.27 13.43
N ARG A 5 78.90 41.64 12.18
CA ARG A 5 77.77 41.33 11.36
C ARG A 5 77.91 39.87 10.80
N SER A 6 76.86 39.15 10.71
CA SER A 6 76.78 38.00 9.83
C SER A 6 75.41 37.90 9.16
N HIS A 7 75.45 37.71 7.89
CA HIS A 7 74.36 37.67 6.94
C HIS A 7 73.53 36.39 7.10
N ALA A 8 72.23 36.54 7.12
CA ALA A 8 71.33 35.39 6.98
C ALA A 8 70.70 35.35 5.59
N SER A 9 70.95 34.24 4.90
CA SER A 9 70.39 33.95 3.62
C SER A 9 68.95 33.50 3.77
N ALA A 10 68.06 34.13 3.00
CA ALA A 10 66.67 33.76 2.90
C ALA A 10 66.51 32.56 1.94
N ILE A 11 65.95 31.47 2.41
CA ILE A 11 65.50 30.35 1.58
C ILE A 11 64.00 30.52 1.41
N ALA A 12 63.57 30.81 0.20
CA ALA A 12 62.17 30.85 -0.19
C ALA A 12 61.62 29.42 -0.31
N GLY A 13 60.76 29.02 0.61
CA GLY A 13 59.98 27.75 0.50
C GLY A 13 58.72 27.98 -0.33
N LEU A 14 58.63 27.30 -1.47
CA LEU A 14 57.40 27.21 -2.27
C LEU A 14 56.39 26.33 -1.52
N ALA A 15 55.32 26.93 -1.02
CA ALA A 15 54.19 26.21 -0.51
C ALA A 15 53.26 25.82 -1.67
N SER A 16 53.25 24.55 -2.06
CA SER A 16 52.29 23.95 -3.00
C SER A 16 50.94 23.76 -2.29
N THR A 17 49.98 24.60 -2.62
CA THR A 17 48.59 24.43 -2.19
C THR A 17 47.93 23.40 -3.11
N ALA A 18 47.81 22.18 -2.65
CA ALA A 18 46.96 21.14 -3.28
C ALA A 18 45.49 21.50 -3.00
N ALA A 19 44.82 22.06 -4.01
CA ALA A 19 43.38 22.27 -3.98
C ALA A 19 42.67 20.87 -4.15
N GLY A 20 42.27 20.30 -3.03
CA GLY A 20 41.45 19.09 -3.02
C GLY A 20 40.01 19.41 -3.51
N LEU A 21 39.67 18.97 -4.70
CA LEU A 21 38.30 18.98 -5.20
C LEU A 21 37.46 17.97 -4.40
N PHE A 22 36.74 18.48 -3.42
CA PHE A 22 35.75 17.70 -2.67
C PHE A 22 34.52 17.54 -3.56
N TRP A 23 34.39 16.37 -4.20
CA TRP A 23 33.16 16.00 -4.92
C TRP A 23 32.07 15.69 -3.88
N LEU A 24 31.19 16.65 -3.67
CA LEU A 24 29.95 16.44 -2.92
C LEU A 24 29.05 15.52 -3.74
N ALA A 25 29.06 14.23 -3.44
CA ALA A 25 28.10 13.27 -3.96
C ALA A 25 26.73 13.58 -3.33
N PHE A 26 25.88 14.32 -4.05
CA PHE A 26 24.49 14.46 -3.66
C PHE A 26 23.80 13.11 -3.89
N PRO A 27 23.11 12.55 -2.87
CA PRO A 27 22.28 11.38 -3.09
C PRO A 27 21.15 11.76 -4.06
N VAL A 28 21.16 11.18 -5.26
CA VAL A 28 20.03 11.27 -6.18
C VAL A 28 18.91 10.47 -5.53
N ALA A 29 17.98 11.18 -4.87
CA ALA A 29 16.74 10.58 -4.42
C ALA A 29 15.98 10.12 -5.67
N THR A 30 15.97 8.81 -5.91
CA THR A 30 15.17 8.18 -6.96
C THR A 30 13.71 8.38 -6.57
N GLN A 31 13.09 9.45 -7.02
CA GLN A 31 11.64 9.61 -6.95
C GLN A 31 11.05 8.48 -7.78
N ALA A 32 10.42 7.53 -7.11
CA ALA A 32 9.55 6.58 -7.79
C ALA A 32 8.49 7.40 -8.51
N ALA A 33 8.55 7.45 -9.83
CA ALA A 33 7.58 8.17 -10.64
C ALA A 33 6.18 7.66 -10.25
N GLU A 34 5.36 8.52 -9.65
CA GLU A 34 3.96 8.26 -9.42
C GLU A 34 3.34 7.91 -10.77
N ARG A 35 3.01 6.64 -10.94
CA ARG A 35 2.37 6.17 -12.17
C ARG A 35 0.94 6.68 -12.14
N GLN A 36 0.70 7.79 -12.83
CA GLN A 36 -0.65 8.26 -13.08
C GLN A 36 -1.42 7.15 -13.80
N THR A 37 -2.47 6.66 -13.16
CA THR A 37 -3.35 5.66 -13.74
C THR A 37 -4.42 6.32 -14.60
N PRO A 38 -5.02 5.62 -15.57
CA PRO A 38 -6.09 6.16 -16.40
C PRO A 38 -7.31 6.68 -15.62
N SER A 39 -7.52 6.22 -14.39
CA SER A 39 -8.59 6.74 -13.52
C SER A 39 -8.20 7.96 -12.70
N GLY A 40 -6.93 8.35 -12.68
CA GLY A 40 -6.39 9.40 -11.82
C GLY A 40 -6.21 8.99 -10.35
N TYR A 41 -6.54 7.74 -9.98
CA TYR A 41 -6.33 7.23 -8.63
C TYR A 41 -5.03 6.42 -8.56
N GLU A 42 -4.30 6.57 -7.48
CA GLU A 42 -3.09 5.78 -7.22
C GLU A 42 -3.36 4.27 -7.11
N VAL A 43 -2.34 3.48 -7.39
CA VAL A 43 -2.30 2.03 -7.14
C VAL A 43 -1.08 1.71 -6.29
N PRO A 44 -1.20 0.76 -5.32
CA PRO A 44 -2.36 -0.08 -5.09
C PRO A 44 -3.48 0.63 -4.31
N ARG A 45 -4.72 0.28 -4.59
CA ARG A 45 -5.89 0.76 -3.86
C ARG A 45 -6.96 -0.31 -3.74
N TYR A 46 -7.86 -0.18 -2.75
CA TYR A 46 -8.94 -1.13 -2.55
C TYR A 46 -10.24 -0.66 -3.18
N ILE A 47 -10.98 -1.63 -3.67
CA ILE A 47 -12.33 -1.53 -4.26
C ILE A 47 -13.16 -2.72 -3.81
N THR A 48 -14.43 -2.74 -4.15
CA THR A 48 -15.30 -3.92 -3.97
C THR A 48 -16.00 -4.31 -5.26
N LEU A 49 -16.47 -5.55 -5.35
CA LEU A 49 -17.31 -6.02 -6.45
C LEU A 49 -18.76 -5.54 -6.28
N LYS A 50 -19.35 -4.95 -7.33
CA LYS A 50 -20.75 -4.52 -7.36
C LYS A 50 -21.74 -5.70 -7.41
N PHE A 51 -21.35 -6.78 -8.06
CA PHE A 51 -22.23 -7.89 -8.40
C PHE A 51 -21.76 -9.19 -7.75
N ALA A 52 -22.70 -10.10 -7.53
CA ALA A 52 -22.41 -11.42 -7.00
C ALA A 52 -21.70 -12.34 -8.02
N LYS A 53 -21.79 -12.06 -9.32
CA LYS A 53 -21.14 -12.83 -10.38
C LYS A 53 -20.31 -11.89 -11.25
N VAL A 54 -18.98 -12.06 -11.22
CA VAL A 54 -18.04 -11.24 -11.97
C VAL A 54 -16.96 -12.11 -12.62
N ASN A 55 -16.83 -11.99 -13.94
CA ASN A 55 -15.80 -12.70 -14.70
C ASN A 55 -14.41 -12.11 -14.41
N ALA A 56 -13.46 -12.98 -14.12
CA ALA A 56 -12.05 -12.68 -13.94
C ALA A 56 -11.25 -13.28 -15.12
N ARG A 57 -10.47 -12.45 -15.81
CA ARG A 57 -9.82 -12.81 -17.07
C ARG A 57 -8.30 -12.71 -16.98
N ALA A 58 -7.62 -13.36 -17.93
CA ALA A 58 -6.16 -13.34 -18.02
C ALA A 58 -5.59 -12.00 -18.50
N GLY A 59 -6.40 -11.16 -19.16
CA GLY A 59 -5.98 -9.88 -19.71
C GLY A 59 -7.11 -8.84 -19.76
N PRO A 60 -6.79 -7.59 -20.14
CA PRO A 60 -7.72 -6.47 -20.14
C PRO A 60 -8.56 -6.41 -21.44
N GLY A 61 -9.48 -7.36 -21.60
CA GLY A 61 -10.39 -7.46 -22.77
C GLY A 61 -11.35 -8.63 -22.63
N ASP A 62 -12.48 -8.55 -23.32
CA ASP A 62 -13.48 -9.63 -23.31
C ASP A 62 -13.06 -10.85 -24.15
N ASP A 63 -12.09 -10.70 -25.02
CA ASP A 63 -11.41 -11.71 -25.82
C ASP A 63 -10.40 -12.55 -25.03
N HIS A 64 -9.93 -12.03 -23.89
CA HIS A 64 -9.01 -12.77 -23.04
C HIS A 64 -9.68 -13.93 -22.32
N LYS A 65 -8.91 -15.00 -22.14
CA LYS A 65 -9.35 -16.23 -21.47
C LYS A 65 -9.98 -15.94 -20.11
N LEU A 66 -11.17 -16.48 -19.87
CA LEU A 66 -11.81 -16.54 -18.57
C LEU A 66 -10.99 -17.48 -17.66
N LEU A 67 -10.48 -16.94 -16.54
CA LEU A 67 -9.75 -17.71 -15.54
C LEU A 67 -10.72 -18.36 -14.55
N PHE A 68 -11.60 -17.53 -13.97
CA PHE A 68 -12.63 -17.96 -13.01
C PHE A 68 -13.73 -16.90 -12.89
N VAL A 69 -14.70 -17.16 -12.05
CA VAL A 69 -15.81 -16.25 -11.77
C VAL A 69 -15.89 -16.00 -10.26
N TYR A 70 -15.73 -14.76 -9.85
CA TYR A 70 -16.06 -14.34 -8.49
C TYR A 70 -17.56 -14.49 -8.25
N ARG A 71 -17.92 -15.03 -7.08
CA ARG A 71 -19.32 -15.30 -6.71
C ARG A 71 -19.76 -14.60 -5.43
N LYS A 72 -19.19 -13.44 -5.14
CA LYS A 72 -19.52 -12.71 -3.91
C LYS A 72 -19.57 -11.20 -4.14
N ARG A 73 -20.77 -10.61 -3.96
CA ARG A 73 -20.93 -9.16 -3.94
C ARG A 73 -20.19 -8.57 -2.75
N GLY A 74 -19.60 -7.39 -2.92
CA GLY A 74 -18.87 -6.70 -1.87
C GLY A 74 -17.48 -7.28 -1.56
N LEU A 75 -17.03 -8.32 -2.31
CA LEU A 75 -15.69 -8.87 -2.14
C LEU A 75 -14.65 -7.76 -2.29
N PRO A 76 -13.80 -7.52 -1.27
CA PRO A 76 -12.71 -6.57 -1.40
C PRO A 76 -11.65 -7.11 -2.36
N LEU A 77 -11.18 -6.23 -3.24
CA LEU A 77 -10.10 -6.49 -4.17
C LEU A 77 -9.10 -5.32 -4.11
N GLN A 78 -7.82 -5.60 -4.30
CA GLN A 78 -6.80 -4.58 -4.44
C GLN A 78 -6.46 -4.38 -5.93
N VAL A 79 -6.70 -3.17 -6.44
CA VAL A 79 -6.25 -2.78 -7.79
C VAL A 79 -4.75 -2.56 -7.76
N ILE A 80 -4.01 -3.28 -8.59
CA ILE A 80 -2.55 -3.20 -8.69
C ILE A 80 -2.08 -2.61 -10.02
N ALA A 81 -2.96 -2.57 -11.03
CA ALA A 81 -2.78 -1.85 -12.28
C ALA A 81 -4.14 -1.62 -12.93
N GLU A 82 -4.23 -0.71 -13.89
CA GLU A 82 -5.45 -0.51 -14.66
C GLU A 82 -5.19 0.04 -16.06
N THR A 83 -6.16 -0.20 -16.94
CA THR A 83 -6.35 0.50 -18.20
C THR A 83 -7.58 1.40 -18.11
N SER A 84 -7.98 2.05 -19.20
CA SER A 84 -9.20 2.88 -19.22
C SER A 84 -10.46 2.12 -18.81
N GLU A 85 -10.56 0.82 -19.16
CA GLU A 85 -11.76 0.02 -18.95
C GLU A 85 -11.57 -1.18 -18.01
N TRP A 86 -10.33 -1.60 -17.75
CA TRP A 86 -10.05 -2.82 -17.00
C TRP A 86 -9.16 -2.54 -15.79
N ARG A 87 -9.35 -3.32 -14.73
CA ARG A 87 -8.56 -3.30 -13.51
C ARG A 87 -7.89 -4.65 -13.30
N ARG A 88 -6.57 -4.64 -13.17
CA ARG A 88 -5.82 -5.79 -12.68
C ARG A 88 -5.93 -5.81 -11.18
N VAL A 89 -6.54 -6.86 -10.65
CA VAL A 89 -6.87 -6.97 -9.25
C VAL A 89 -6.18 -8.16 -8.60
N CYS A 90 -5.89 -7.99 -7.32
CA CYS A 90 -5.43 -9.00 -6.40
C CYS A 90 -6.56 -9.28 -5.41
N ASP A 91 -6.83 -10.54 -5.11
CA ASP A 91 -7.86 -10.96 -4.17
C ASP A 91 -7.28 -11.47 -2.82
N PRO A 92 -8.12 -11.71 -1.80
CA PRO A 92 -7.66 -12.20 -0.49
C PRO A 92 -7.02 -13.59 -0.50
N ASP A 93 -7.16 -14.35 -1.58
CA ASP A 93 -6.55 -15.67 -1.75
C ASP A 93 -5.25 -15.61 -2.56
N GLY A 94 -4.79 -14.39 -2.90
CA GLY A 94 -3.55 -14.15 -3.64
C GLY A 94 -3.68 -14.32 -5.14
N GLN A 95 -4.89 -14.50 -5.67
CA GLN A 95 -5.10 -14.63 -7.11
C GLN A 95 -5.07 -13.27 -7.78
N VAL A 96 -4.51 -13.22 -8.99
CA VAL A 96 -4.42 -12.02 -9.81
C VAL A 96 -5.19 -12.22 -11.12
N ALA A 97 -6.08 -11.29 -11.44
CA ALA A 97 -6.88 -11.35 -12.66
C ALA A 97 -7.29 -9.93 -13.12
N TRP A 98 -7.87 -9.84 -14.30
CA TRP A 98 -8.47 -8.62 -14.82
C TRP A 98 -9.99 -8.67 -14.70
N VAL A 99 -10.57 -7.58 -14.20
CA VAL A 99 -12.02 -7.36 -14.14
C VAL A 99 -12.36 -6.04 -14.79
N HIS A 100 -13.53 -5.95 -15.43
CA HIS A 100 -13.97 -4.70 -16.04
C HIS A 100 -14.32 -3.66 -14.95
N LYS A 101 -13.92 -2.40 -15.16
CA LYS A 101 -14.14 -1.32 -14.15
C LYS A 101 -15.60 -1.14 -13.75
N ARG A 102 -16.57 -1.34 -14.68
CA ARG A 102 -18.01 -1.20 -14.44
C ARG A 102 -18.58 -2.16 -13.38
N VAL A 103 -17.92 -3.30 -13.16
CA VAL A 103 -18.35 -4.30 -12.16
C VAL A 103 -17.77 -4.06 -10.77
N THR A 104 -17.06 -2.97 -10.59
CA THR A 104 -16.37 -2.60 -9.34
C THR A 104 -16.94 -1.32 -8.75
N ASP A 105 -16.77 -1.15 -7.44
CA ASP A 105 -17.24 -0.02 -6.64
C ASP A 105 -16.08 0.53 -5.79
N GLY A 106 -16.04 1.84 -5.59
CA GLY A 106 -15.04 2.50 -4.75
C GLY A 106 -15.24 2.31 -3.24
N ARG A 107 -16.33 1.68 -2.81
CA ARG A 107 -16.54 1.35 -1.39
C ARG A 107 -15.43 0.44 -0.89
N ARG A 108 -15.07 0.62 0.36
CA ARG A 108 -14.06 -0.21 1.01
C ARG A 108 -14.71 -1.29 1.86
N ALA A 109 -14.13 -2.46 1.82
CA ALA A 109 -14.49 -3.56 2.70
C ALA A 109 -13.23 -4.27 3.17
N VAL A 110 -13.38 -5.07 4.21
CA VAL A 110 -12.35 -5.97 4.75
C VAL A 110 -12.90 -7.37 4.82
N ILE A 111 -12.01 -8.35 4.83
CA ILE A 111 -12.34 -9.75 5.10
C ILE A 111 -11.43 -10.27 6.21
N ASN A 112 -12.02 -11.02 7.16
CA ASN A 112 -11.23 -11.70 8.18
C ASN A 112 -10.47 -12.88 7.57
N THR A 113 -9.16 -12.75 7.47
CA THR A 113 -8.23 -13.81 7.01
C THR A 113 -7.50 -14.50 8.16
N ALA A 114 -7.76 -14.11 9.40
CA ALA A 114 -7.25 -14.81 10.57
C ALA A 114 -7.85 -16.23 10.65
N LYS A 115 -7.17 -17.11 11.38
CA LYS A 115 -7.62 -18.49 11.61
C LYS A 115 -8.80 -18.62 12.58
N THR A 116 -9.12 -17.54 13.28
CA THR A 116 -10.18 -17.50 14.30
C THR A 116 -11.11 -16.32 14.07
N PRO A 117 -12.37 -16.37 14.56
CA PRO A 117 -13.22 -15.20 14.63
C PRO A 117 -12.56 -14.06 15.39
N GLN A 118 -12.75 -12.83 14.93
CA GLN A 118 -12.24 -11.64 15.59
C GLN A 118 -13.36 -10.90 16.32
N PRO A 119 -13.18 -10.48 17.57
CA PRO A 119 -14.18 -9.71 18.28
C PRO A 119 -14.30 -8.29 17.67
N ILE A 120 -15.54 -7.86 17.51
CA ILE A 120 -15.90 -6.49 17.18
C ILE A 120 -16.20 -5.79 18.51
N PHE A 121 -15.45 -4.78 18.85
CA PHE A 121 -15.54 -4.05 20.10
C PHE A 121 -16.34 -2.76 19.98
N HIS A 122 -16.99 -2.35 21.05
CA HIS A 122 -17.68 -1.07 21.11
C HIS A 122 -16.71 0.13 20.92
N SER A 123 -15.50 0.04 21.44
CA SER A 123 -14.48 1.09 21.31
C SER A 123 -13.08 0.53 21.02
N PRO A 124 -12.15 1.33 20.41
CA PRO A 124 -10.84 0.86 19.97
C PRO A 124 -9.83 0.81 21.11
N LYS A 125 -10.12 0.01 22.12
CA LYS A 125 -9.24 -0.23 23.28
C LYS A 125 -9.34 -1.67 23.75
N PRO A 126 -8.27 -2.23 24.33
CA PRO A 126 -8.32 -3.54 24.99
C PRO A 126 -9.35 -3.55 26.14
N GLY A 127 -10.05 -4.66 26.32
CA GLY A 127 -11.05 -4.80 27.39
C GLY A 127 -12.36 -4.06 27.15
N SER A 128 -12.58 -3.46 25.98
CA SER A 128 -13.88 -2.93 25.61
C SER A 128 -14.89 -4.06 25.42
N GLU A 129 -16.15 -3.77 25.66
CA GLU A 129 -17.26 -4.70 25.42
C GLU A 129 -17.25 -5.21 23.97
N THR A 130 -17.48 -6.52 23.82
CA THR A 130 -17.61 -7.17 22.52
C THR A 130 -19.07 -7.10 22.07
N VAL A 131 -19.32 -6.45 20.93
CA VAL A 131 -20.68 -6.29 20.35
C VAL A 131 -21.04 -7.44 19.42
N ALA A 132 -20.06 -8.06 18.77
CA ALA A 132 -20.23 -9.18 17.84
C ALA A 132 -18.90 -9.88 17.55
N LEU A 133 -18.96 -10.96 16.77
CA LEU A 133 -17.79 -11.65 16.23
C LEU A 133 -17.77 -11.54 14.71
N LEU A 134 -16.65 -11.13 14.13
CA LEU A 134 -16.37 -11.24 12.71
C LEU A 134 -15.79 -12.62 12.41
N ASN A 135 -16.62 -13.53 11.93
CA ASN A 135 -16.21 -14.91 11.65
C ASN A 135 -15.08 -14.99 10.61
N VAL A 136 -14.39 -16.12 10.59
CA VAL A 136 -13.37 -16.41 9.57
C VAL A 136 -14.00 -16.30 8.17
N ARG A 137 -13.33 -15.59 7.27
CA ARG A 137 -13.81 -15.30 5.90
C ARG A 137 -15.07 -14.42 5.83
N ALA A 138 -15.56 -13.91 6.96
CA ALA A 138 -16.61 -12.90 6.96
C ALA A 138 -16.07 -11.57 6.44
N MET A 139 -16.92 -10.85 5.72
CA MET A 139 -16.64 -9.51 5.20
C MET A 139 -17.39 -8.46 6.01
N ALA A 140 -16.83 -7.26 6.06
CA ALA A 140 -17.48 -6.11 6.65
C ALA A 140 -17.16 -4.86 5.82
N GLU A 141 -18.08 -3.91 5.80
CA GLU A 141 -17.80 -2.57 5.26
C GLU A 141 -16.76 -1.89 6.14
N LEU A 142 -15.79 -1.23 5.51
CA LEU A 142 -14.73 -0.52 6.21
C LEU A 142 -15.01 0.98 6.18
N ASP A 143 -15.14 1.57 7.35
CA ASP A 143 -15.22 3.03 7.50
C ASP A 143 -13.81 3.66 7.54
N GLN A 144 -13.01 3.31 8.55
CA GLN A 144 -11.64 3.82 8.72
C GLN A 144 -10.76 2.87 9.53
N CYS A 145 -9.44 3.00 9.35
CA CYS A 145 -8.44 2.38 10.23
C CYS A 145 -7.57 3.46 10.87
N LYS A 146 -7.29 3.33 12.17
CA LYS A 146 -6.43 4.24 12.92
C LYS A 146 -5.75 3.51 14.08
N LYS A 147 -4.44 3.66 14.19
CA LYS A 147 -3.64 3.10 15.31
C LYS A 147 -3.87 1.59 15.53
N GLY A 148 -3.92 0.81 14.45
CA GLY A 148 -4.08 -0.65 14.49
C GLY A 148 -5.51 -1.14 14.81
N TRP A 149 -6.49 -0.25 14.72
CA TRP A 149 -7.91 -0.55 14.86
C TRP A 149 -8.68 -0.09 13.63
N CYS A 150 -9.62 -0.89 13.16
CA CYS A 150 -10.51 -0.56 12.05
C CYS A 150 -11.96 -0.50 12.52
N ARG A 151 -12.64 0.58 12.16
CA ARG A 151 -14.09 0.71 12.35
C ARG A 151 -14.79 0.06 11.18
N ILE A 152 -15.68 -0.88 11.49
CA ILE A 152 -16.37 -1.70 10.49
C ILE A 152 -17.87 -1.75 10.74
N ASN A 153 -18.60 -2.17 9.70
CA ASN A 153 -20.01 -2.56 9.79
C ASN A 153 -20.17 -3.96 9.17
N ALA A 154 -20.43 -4.95 10.01
CA ALA A 154 -20.67 -6.32 9.61
C ALA A 154 -22.16 -6.63 9.77
N ASP A 155 -22.92 -6.57 8.68
CA ASP A 155 -24.37 -6.84 8.64
C ASP A 155 -25.18 -6.12 9.75
N GLY A 156 -24.84 -4.84 9.98
CA GLY A 156 -25.48 -3.99 11.00
C GLY A 156 -24.73 -3.94 12.33
N ALA A 157 -23.88 -4.90 12.64
CA ALA A 157 -23.00 -4.85 13.81
C ALA A 157 -21.86 -3.86 13.56
N LYS A 158 -21.94 -2.69 14.18
CA LYS A 158 -20.94 -1.61 14.03
C LYS A 158 -20.00 -1.60 15.23
N GLY A 159 -18.69 -1.53 14.96
CA GLY A 159 -17.71 -1.46 16.03
C GLY A 159 -16.27 -1.46 15.50
N TRP A 160 -15.36 -1.76 16.40
CA TRP A 160 -13.92 -1.72 16.16
C TRP A 160 -13.32 -3.13 16.23
N VAL A 161 -12.50 -3.45 15.24
CA VAL A 161 -11.76 -4.72 15.20
C VAL A 161 -10.27 -4.43 15.09
N ARG A 162 -9.42 -5.33 15.56
CA ARG A 162 -7.97 -5.22 15.35
C ARG A 162 -7.66 -5.36 13.86
N GLU A 163 -6.76 -4.50 13.36
CA GLU A 163 -6.35 -4.50 11.97
C GLU A 163 -5.61 -5.79 11.57
N GLY A 164 -4.83 -6.35 12.50
CA GLY A 164 -4.12 -7.61 12.28
C GLY A 164 -5.09 -8.76 11.99
N GLY A 165 -4.88 -9.46 10.86
CA GLY A 165 -5.76 -10.52 10.38
C GLY A 165 -6.91 -10.05 9.50
N LEU A 166 -7.00 -8.75 9.20
CA LEU A 166 -7.88 -8.22 8.17
C LEU A 166 -7.12 -8.05 6.85
N TRP A 167 -7.69 -8.55 5.78
CA TRP A 167 -7.29 -8.19 4.43
C TRP A 167 -8.16 -7.03 3.93
N GLY A 168 -7.56 -6.06 3.22
CA GLY A 168 -8.27 -4.88 2.75
C GLY A 168 -7.78 -3.55 3.35
N THR A 169 -6.74 -3.58 4.19
CA THR A 169 -6.21 -2.42 4.92
C THR A 169 -4.79 -2.03 4.51
N ALA A 170 -3.94 -3.00 4.18
CA ALA A 170 -2.51 -2.79 3.94
C ALA A 170 -2.25 -1.89 2.71
N PRO A 171 -1.38 -0.88 2.81
CA PRO A 171 -1.08 0.05 1.71
C PRO A 171 -0.22 -0.58 0.60
N ALA A 172 0.58 -1.60 0.91
CA ALA A 172 1.46 -2.26 -0.05
C ALA A 172 0.70 -3.27 -0.94
N PRO A 173 1.23 -3.62 -2.15
CA PRO A 173 0.68 -4.69 -2.96
C PRO A 173 0.62 -6.02 -2.19
N GLN A 174 -0.54 -6.67 -2.20
CA GLN A 174 -0.77 -7.92 -1.46
C GLN A 174 -0.48 -9.16 -2.30
N CYS A 175 -0.53 -9.06 -3.63
CA CYS A 175 -0.11 -10.10 -4.56
C CYS A 175 1.12 -9.64 -5.35
N ARG A 176 1.97 -10.58 -5.68
CA ARG A 176 3.18 -10.38 -6.49
C ARG A 176 3.01 -10.96 -7.89
#